data_73df71d564c1b99ee6c5a1f842560fe9
#
_entry.id   73df71d564c1b99ee6c5a1f842560fe9
#
_cell.length_a   1.000
_cell.length_b   1.000
_cell.length_c   1.000
_cell.angle_alpha   90.00
_cell.angle_beta   90.00
_cell.angle_gamma   90.00
#
_symmetry.space_group_name_H-M   'P 1'
#
loop_
_entity.id
_entity.type
_entity.pdbx_description
1 polymer ?
#
loop_
_entity_poly.entity_id
_entity_poly.type
_entity_poly.pdbx_seq_one_letter_code
_entity_poly.pdbx_strand_id
1 'polypeptide(L)'
;MPSVSPKTVRGGIVPHAGWYFSGKLAARVFHLLKSKGKADLIVLYGGHLGPEDPPRMVMENSWETPFGDMEMDTEFARSLMKRIEMKTESPASGDNTIEIQLPMI
;
A
#
# COMPACT_ATOMS: atom_id res chain seq x y z
N MET A 1 -8.90 -0.59 -25.31
CA MET A 1 -8.00 0.35 -24.64
C MET A 1 -6.69 0.41 -25.40
N PRO A 2 -6.19 1.60 -25.73
CA PRO A 2 -4.86 1.69 -26.26
C PRO A 2 -3.87 1.19 -25.20
N SER A 3 -2.99 0.28 -25.58
CA SER A 3 -1.94 -0.19 -24.70
C SER A 3 -0.85 0.88 -24.63
N VAL A 4 -0.90 1.72 -23.60
CA VAL A 4 0.22 2.59 -23.28
C VAL A 4 1.15 1.79 -22.39
N SER A 5 2.31 1.43 -22.90
CA SER A 5 3.37 0.83 -22.08
C SER A 5 4.36 1.93 -21.69
N PRO A 6 4.23 2.52 -20.51
CA PRO A 6 5.15 3.55 -20.07
C PRO A 6 6.57 2.95 -19.89
N LYS A 7 7.58 3.70 -20.27
CA LYS A 7 8.97 3.28 -20.11
C LYS A 7 9.38 3.16 -18.65
N THR A 8 8.82 4.02 -17.79
CA THR A 8 9.09 4.05 -16.34
C THR A 8 7.78 4.19 -15.59
N VAL A 9 7.59 3.36 -14.58
CA VAL A 9 6.43 3.41 -13.68
C VAL A 9 6.93 3.58 -12.26
N ARG A 10 6.47 4.62 -11.58
CA ARG A 10 6.89 4.95 -10.20
C ARG A 10 5.81 4.69 -9.18
N GLY A 11 4.59 4.53 -9.59
CA GLY A 11 3.47 4.28 -8.70
C GLY A 11 2.20 3.95 -9.46
N GLY A 12 1.18 3.55 -8.73
CA GLY A 12 -0.12 3.21 -9.28
C GLY A 12 -1.24 3.47 -8.30
N ILE A 13 -2.43 3.56 -8.82
CA ILE A 13 -3.66 3.69 -8.03
C ILE A 13 -4.47 2.42 -8.24
N VAL A 14 -4.89 1.81 -7.14
CA VAL A 14 -5.66 0.57 -7.14
C VAL A 14 -6.98 0.73 -6.39
N PRO A 15 -8.04 0.04 -6.82
CA PRO A 15 -9.28 -0.03 -6.05
C PRO A 15 -9.08 -0.85 -4.77
N HIS A 16 -9.88 -0.57 -3.75
CA HIS A 16 -9.79 -1.23 -2.45
C HIS A 16 -11.08 -1.93 -2.00
N ALA A 17 -11.95 -2.29 -2.92
CA ALA A 17 -13.05 -3.19 -2.60
C ALA A 17 -12.52 -4.60 -2.34
N GLY A 18 -13.34 -5.48 -1.79
CA GLY A 18 -12.94 -6.88 -1.61
C GLY A 18 -12.47 -7.49 -2.94
N TRP A 19 -11.62 -8.49 -2.87
CA TRP A 19 -11.00 -9.10 -4.05
C TRP A 19 -12.00 -9.60 -5.08
N TYR A 20 -13.14 -10.09 -4.63
CA TYR A 20 -14.22 -10.52 -5.53
C TYR A 20 -14.66 -9.41 -6.49
N PHE A 21 -14.70 -8.17 -6.00
CA PHE A 21 -15.21 -7.02 -6.78
C PHE A 21 -14.12 -6.31 -7.58
N SER A 22 -12.96 -6.11 -7.01
CA SER A 22 -11.91 -5.26 -7.61
C SER A 22 -10.52 -5.90 -7.69
N GLY A 23 -10.38 -7.14 -7.27
CA GLY A 23 -9.08 -7.81 -7.25
C GLY A 23 -8.40 -7.89 -8.60
N LYS A 24 -9.15 -8.14 -9.68
CA LYS A 24 -8.60 -8.20 -11.03
C LYS A 24 -7.99 -6.89 -11.50
N LEU A 25 -8.62 -5.76 -11.17
CA LEU A 25 -8.10 -4.43 -11.52
C LEU A 25 -6.85 -4.11 -10.72
N ALA A 26 -6.89 -4.37 -9.42
CA ALA A 26 -5.71 -4.19 -8.56
C ALA A 26 -4.54 -5.05 -9.03
N ALA A 27 -4.78 -6.32 -9.32
CA ALA A 27 -3.75 -7.23 -9.80
C ALA A 27 -3.09 -6.77 -11.10
N ARG A 28 -3.83 -6.15 -12.01
CA ARG A 28 -3.27 -5.60 -13.25
C ARG A 28 -2.28 -4.47 -12.98
N VAL A 29 -2.61 -3.59 -12.03
CA VAL A 29 -1.72 -2.48 -11.65
C VAL A 29 -0.44 -3.03 -11.01
N PHE A 30 -0.55 -3.95 -10.07
CA PHE A 30 0.62 -4.58 -9.44
C PHE A 30 1.46 -5.37 -10.43
N HIS A 31 0.83 -6.08 -11.36
CA HIS A 31 1.54 -6.79 -12.41
C HIS A 31 2.36 -5.82 -13.27
N LEU A 32 1.77 -4.70 -13.68
CA LEU A 32 2.48 -3.68 -14.44
C LEU A 32 3.66 -3.09 -13.66
N LEU A 33 3.45 -2.75 -12.39
CA LEU A 33 4.51 -2.24 -11.53
C LEU A 33 5.68 -3.23 -11.42
N LYS A 34 5.39 -4.51 -11.17
CA LYS A 34 6.40 -5.56 -11.09
C LYS A 34 7.14 -5.78 -12.41
N SER A 35 6.46 -5.64 -13.54
CA SER A 35 7.07 -5.82 -14.86
C SER A 35 8.09 -4.74 -15.21
N LYS A 36 8.07 -3.61 -14.53
CA LYS A 36 8.96 -2.46 -14.78
C LYS A 36 10.19 -2.42 -13.88
N GLY A 37 10.34 -3.38 -13.02
CA GLY A 37 11.51 -3.52 -12.16
C GLY A 37 11.15 -3.89 -10.72
N LYS A 38 12.18 -4.06 -9.91
CA LYS A 38 12.06 -4.38 -8.50
C LYS A 38 12.18 -3.10 -7.68
N ALA A 39 11.25 -2.88 -6.78
CA ALA A 39 11.31 -1.77 -5.84
C ALA A 39 12.06 -2.19 -4.57
N ASP A 40 12.91 -1.30 -4.05
CA ASP A 40 13.57 -1.49 -2.77
C ASP A 40 12.64 -1.14 -1.60
N LEU A 41 11.74 -0.20 -1.83
CA LEU A 41 10.76 0.26 -0.85
C LEU A 41 9.43 0.54 -1.54
N ILE A 42 8.35 0.12 -0.90
CA ILE A 42 6.99 0.40 -1.35
C ILE A 42 6.28 1.20 -0.27
N VAL A 43 5.72 2.35 -0.65
CA VAL A 43 4.92 3.19 0.22
C VAL A 43 3.46 3.07 -0.21
N LEU A 44 2.61 2.66 0.73
CA LEU A 44 1.19 2.48 0.50
C LEU A 44 0.40 3.59 1.19
N TYR A 45 -0.44 4.25 0.41
CA TYR A 45 -1.41 5.22 0.91
C TYR A 45 -2.80 4.63 0.78
N GLY A 46 -3.57 4.70 1.86
CA GLY A 46 -4.94 4.21 1.87
C GLY A 46 -5.69 4.72 3.08
N GLY A 47 -6.88 4.22 3.28
CA GLY A 47 -7.70 4.54 4.44
C GLY A 47 -8.92 5.39 4.10
N HIS A 48 -9.79 5.51 5.10
CA HIS A 48 -11.02 6.30 5.04
C HIS A 48 -10.92 7.46 6.02
N LEU A 49 -10.09 8.44 5.70
CA LEU A 49 -9.93 9.65 6.51
C LEU A 49 -10.80 10.78 5.97
N GLY A 50 -11.36 11.57 6.88
CA GLY A 50 -12.02 12.80 6.52
C GLY A 50 -11.00 13.90 6.11
N PRO A 51 -11.45 14.96 5.44
CA PRO A 51 -10.54 16.02 4.98
C PRO A 51 -9.82 16.78 6.12
N GLU A 52 -10.39 16.76 7.32
CA GLU A 52 -9.81 17.40 8.50
C GLU A 52 -8.99 16.44 9.37
N ASP A 53 -8.98 15.16 9.03
CA ASP A 53 -8.24 14.18 9.81
C ASP A 53 -6.75 14.25 9.49
N PRO A 54 -5.88 14.21 10.52
CA PRO A 54 -4.45 14.16 10.28
C PRO A 54 -4.03 12.83 9.65
N PRO A 55 -2.93 12.81 8.90
CA PRO A 55 -2.40 11.55 8.41
C PRO A 55 -2.01 10.62 9.56
N ARG A 56 -2.10 9.31 9.31
CA ARG A 56 -1.80 8.27 10.28
C ARG A 56 -0.79 7.29 9.72
N MET A 57 0.07 6.79 10.58
CA MET A 57 1.02 5.73 10.25
C MET A 57 0.62 4.47 11.01
N VAL A 58 0.38 3.40 10.27
CA VAL A 58 0.19 2.08 10.88
C VAL A 58 1.58 1.51 11.18
N MET A 59 1.90 1.39 12.47
CA MET A 59 3.18 0.85 12.94
C MET A 59 3.02 -0.61 13.30
N GLU A 60 3.73 -1.46 12.58
CA GLU A 60 3.81 -2.90 12.80
C GLU A 60 5.19 -3.38 12.33
N ASN A 61 5.68 -4.48 12.88
CA ASN A 61 6.94 -5.05 12.44
C ASN A 61 6.79 -5.82 11.13
N SER A 62 5.71 -6.59 11.03
CA SER A 62 5.39 -7.37 9.84
C SER A 62 3.89 -7.56 9.70
N TRP A 63 3.47 -7.87 8.49
CA TRP A 63 2.09 -8.19 8.17
C TRP A 63 2.02 -9.63 7.66
N GLU A 64 1.15 -10.42 8.26
CA GLU A 64 0.91 -11.77 7.81
C GLU A 64 0.10 -11.79 6.52
N THR A 65 0.58 -12.52 5.52
CA THR A 65 -0.12 -12.74 4.26
C THR A 65 -0.17 -14.23 3.93
N PRO A 66 -1.06 -14.68 3.03
CA PRO A 66 -1.09 -16.08 2.58
C PRO A 66 0.23 -16.55 1.94
N PHE A 67 1.09 -15.64 1.52
CA PHE A 67 2.39 -15.93 0.90
C PHE A 67 3.58 -15.76 1.85
N GLY A 68 3.32 -15.56 3.11
CA GLY A 68 4.33 -15.32 4.14
C GLY A 68 4.23 -13.93 4.74
N ASP A 69 5.07 -13.65 5.71
CA ASP A 69 5.10 -12.37 6.39
C ASP A 69 5.78 -11.31 5.51
N MET A 70 5.15 -10.15 5.47
CA MET A 70 5.70 -8.98 4.79
C MET A 70 6.24 -8.01 5.83
N GLU A 71 7.53 -7.74 5.78
CA GLU A 71 8.19 -6.85 6.73
C GLU A 71 7.87 -5.38 6.42
N MET A 72 7.67 -4.61 7.47
CA MET A 72 7.56 -3.17 7.40
C MET A 72 8.92 -2.52 7.60
N ASP A 73 9.24 -1.53 6.77
CA ASP A 73 10.41 -0.68 6.98
C ASP A 73 10.14 0.32 8.11
N THR A 74 10.34 -0.12 9.34
CA THR A 74 10.06 0.68 10.53
C THR A 74 10.99 1.87 10.67
N GLU A 75 12.21 1.76 10.18
CA GLU A 75 13.18 2.87 10.21
C GLU A 75 12.73 4.01 9.29
N PHE A 76 12.34 3.68 8.07
CA PHE A 76 11.79 4.67 7.14
C PHE A 76 10.52 5.30 7.70
N ALA A 77 9.60 4.49 8.26
CA ALA A 77 8.37 4.99 8.85
C ALA A 77 8.63 5.97 10.00
N ARG A 78 9.56 5.66 10.90
CA ARG A 78 9.95 6.56 11.98
C ARG A 78 10.59 7.85 11.47
N SER A 79 11.41 7.76 10.45
CA SER A 79 12.03 8.93 9.81
C SER A 79 10.97 9.86 9.19
N LEU A 80 9.98 9.29 8.54
CA LEU A 80 8.86 10.04 7.97
C LEU A 80 8.03 10.72 9.05
N MET A 81 7.74 10.02 10.15
CA MET A 81 6.98 10.56 11.29
C MET A 81 7.69 11.72 12.00
N LYS A 82 9.01 11.81 11.92
CA LYS A 82 9.78 12.95 12.44
C LYS A 82 9.65 14.20 11.57
N ARG A 83 9.37 14.03 10.30
CA ARG A 83 9.30 15.11 9.31
C ARG A 83 7.90 15.63 9.09
N ILE A 84 6.90 14.77 9.29
CA ILE A 84 5.49 15.08 9.08
C ILE A 84 4.76 14.75 10.38
N GLU A 85 3.95 15.67 10.86
CA GLU A 85 3.10 15.42 12.01
C GLU A 85 2.06 14.37 11.66
N MET A 86 2.16 13.20 12.29
CA MET A 86 1.30 12.05 12.06
C MET A 86 0.91 11.41 13.38
N LYS A 87 -0.27 10.79 13.40
CA LYS A 87 -0.66 9.90 14.50
C LYS A 87 -0.31 8.46 14.15
N THR A 88 -0.01 7.65 15.16
CA THR A 88 0.08 6.21 14.99
C THR A 88 -1.31 5.59 15.02
N GLU A 89 -1.51 4.55 14.23
CA GLU A 89 -2.74 3.78 14.18
C GLU A 89 -2.45 2.31 14.42
N SER A 90 -3.35 1.65 15.16
CA SER A 90 -3.28 0.20 15.35
C SER A 90 -3.77 -0.53 14.09
N PRO A 91 -3.13 -1.63 13.69
CA PRO A 91 -3.65 -2.50 12.62
C PRO A 91 -5.07 -3.03 12.90
N ALA A 92 -5.48 -3.08 14.17
CA ALA A 92 -6.81 -3.51 14.59
C ALA A 92 -7.90 -2.46 14.39
N SER A 93 -7.61 -1.32 13.78
CA SER A 93 -8.59 -0.23 13.57
C SER A 93 -9.78 -0.61 12.69
N GLY A 94 -9.67 -1.72 11.94
CA GLY A 94 -10.73 -2.20 11.05
C GLY A 94 -10.67 -1.65 9.63
N ASP A 95 -9.79 -0.70 9.33
CA ASP A 95 -9.56 -0.25 7.96
C ASP A 95 -8.62 -1.21 7.24
N ASN A 96 -9.13 -1.88 6.22
CA ASN A 96 -8.40 -2.91 5.48
C ASN A 96 -7.96 -2.48 4.07
N THR A 97 -8.05 -1.20 3.74
CA THR A 97 -7.75 -0.71 2.39
C THR A 97 -6.33 -0.99 1.94
N ILE A 98 -5.39 -0.99 2.86
CA ILE A 98 -3.98 -1.32 2.60
C ILE A 98 -3.75 -2.83 2.71
N GLU A 99 -4.29 -3.45 3.74
CA GLU A 99 -4.08 -4.88 4.02
C GLU A 99 -4.44 -5.78 2.84
N ILE A 100 -5.56 -5.50 2.16
CA ILE A 100 -6.00 -6.32 1.01
C ILE A 100 -5.06 -6.24 -0.19
N GLN A 101 -4.18 -5.25 -0.26
CA GLN A 101 -3.20 -5.09 -1.34
C GLN A 101 -1.93 -5.92 -1.10
N LEU A 102 -1.60 -6.22 0.14
CA LEU A 102 -0.32 -6.83 0.52
C LEU A 102 0.01 -8.13 -0.22
N PRO A 103 -0.93 -9.07 -0.40
CA PRO A 103 -0.62 -10.31 -1.11
C PRO A 103 -0.26 -10.13 -2.59
N MET A 104 -0.54 -8.98 -3.18
CA MET A 104 -0.26 -8.69 -4.59
C MET A 104 1.11 -8.05 -4.82
N ILE A 105 1.76 -7.62 -3.73
CA ILE A 105 3.05 -6.91 -3.77
C ILE A 105 4.23 -7.85 -3.97
#